data_2b5f6c81fe6de097685b0aa1cc4348a4
#
_entry.id   2b5f6c81fe6de097685b0aa1cc4348a4
#
_cell.length_a   1.000
_cell.length_b   1.000
_cell.length_c   1.000
_cell.angle_alpha   90.00
_cell.angle_beta   90.00
_cell.angle_gamma   90.00
#
_symmetry.space_group_name_H-M   'P 1'
#
loop_
_entity.id
_entity.type
_entity.pdbx_description
1 polymer ?
#
loop_
_entity_poly.entity_id
_entity_poly.type
_entity_poly.pdbx_seq_one_letter_code
_entity_poly.pdbx_strand_id
1 'polypeptide(L)'
;MALWPLFVWRAIDFYPAQAHIRLMIEGLMGSFIIGFLGTAGPRLLDASPLITAETCLLLVLQIVSALLHLAQRQTAGDLVFLILLLLFVGMMAKRAGARNDLPPPPFVLVLFGLLNAVAGIFLITAAKSLTNGLYVNRLGSLMLNEGFVLFPILGVGAFFFPKLLGGARPQRSDLQIARTRWIKRAVIAILTALVIWISFVLEASGWMRTAALVRGVTTLTYFVTQGRLLEKPSGPPFLANCFRLGALLLAVGLLLPAALPGYRLANLHLTFIGGFSIILFTVSTRVIIGHAGQSHLFRKRLCFLVATITLLVIAMIARVSADFILPARNSHLVYAALIWLLAVTVWAVALTPKLSLSEE
;
A
#
# COMPACT_ATOMS: atom_id res chain seq x y z
N MET A 1 7.08 -12.59 5.67
CA MET A 1 8.09 -13.22 4.80
C MET A 1 8.79 -14.41 5.48
N ALA A 2 9.24 -14.32 6.72
CA ALA A 2 9.96 -15.42 7.42
C ALA A 2 9.22 -16.77 7.45
N LEU A 3 7.90 -16.78 7.35
CA LEU A 3 7.10 -18.02 7.38
C LEU A 3 7.46 -19.01 6.24
N TRP A 4 7.87 -18.52 5.07
CA TRP A 4 8.20 -19.39 3.95
C TRP A 4 9.49 -20.20 4.17
N PRO A 5 10.62 -19.58 4.57
CA PRO A 5 11.80 -20.35 4.98
C PRO A 5 11.49 -21.35 6.11
N LEU A 6 10.77 -20.90 7.14
CA LEU A 6 10.42 -21.78 8.28
C LEU A 6 9.59 -22.99 7.82
N PHE A 7 8.66 -22.82 6.89
CA PHE A 7 7.89 -23.92 6.32
C PHE A 7 8.75 -24.87 5.47
N VAL A 8 9.56 -24.32 4.56
CA VAL A 8 10.44 -25.13 3.70
C VAL A 8 11.46 -25.94 4.54
N TRP A 9 11.96 -25.35 5.62
CA TRP A 9 12.88 -26.01 6.57
C TRP A 9 12.18 -26.86 7.63
N ARG A 10 10.84 -27.05 7.51
CA ARG A 10 10.04 -27.84 8.45
C ARG A 10 10.11 -27.37 9.91
N ALA A 11 10.33 -26.09 10.13
CA ALA A 11 10.30 -25.47 11.46
C ALA A 11 8.87 -25.08 11.89
N ILE A 12 7.92 -25.07 10.97
CA ILE A 12 6.47 -24.93 11.22
C ILE A 12 5.70 -25.98 10.43
N ASP A 13 4.61 -26.52 11.01
CA ASP A 13 3.83 -27.62 10.44
C ASP A 13 2.63 -27.17 9.59
N PHE A 14 2.32 -25.87 9.59
CA PHE A 14 1.18 -25.34 8.82
C PHE A 14 1.61 -24.69 7.53
N TYR A 15 0.76 -24.77 6.50
CA TYR A 15 0.96 -24.08 5.22
C TYR A 15 0.76 -22.57 5.39
N PRO A 16 1.78 -21.72 5.16
CA PRO A 16 1.79 -20.34 5.65
C PRO A 16 1.01 -19.33 4.80
N ALA A 17 0.37 -19.73 3.70
CA ALA A 17 -0.18 -18.81 2.70
C ALA A 17 -1.16 -17.80 3.31
N GLN A 18 -2.13 -18.24 4.11
CA GLN A 18 -3.14 -17.33 4.68
C GLN A 18 -2.53 -16.37 5.70
N ALA A 19 -1.73 -16.90 6.64
CA ALA A 19 -1.02 -16.06 7.60
C ALA A 19 -0.08 -15.07 6.90
N HIS A 20 0.63 -15.52 5.85
CA HIS A 20 1.49 -14.66 5.06
C HIS A 20 0.71 -13.50 4.41
N ILE A 21 -0.41 -13.79 3.74
CA ILE A 21 -1.24 -12.75 3.11
C ILE A 21 -1.69 -11.72 4.15
N ARG A 22 -2.24 -12.16 5.28
CA ARG A 22 -2.73 -11.28 6.33
C ARG A 22 -1.62 -10.43 6.96
N LEU A 23 -0.50 -11.05 7.32
CA LEU A 23 0.66 -10.33 7.86
C LEU A 23 1.26 -9.32 6.87
N MET A 24 1.19 -9.59 5.57
CA MET A 24 1.68 -8.64 4.56
C MET A 24 0.68 -7.50 4.33
N ILE A 25 -0.61 -7.80 4.23
CA ILE A 25 -1.63 -6.80 3.90
C ILE A 25 -2.07 -6.03 5.15
N GLU A 26 -2.58 -6.71 6.16
CA GLU A 26 -3.09 -6.09 7.38
C GLU A 26 -1.94 -5.67 8.29
N GLY A 27 -0.92 -6.54 8.45
CA GLY A 27 0.26 -6.27 9.25
C GLY A 27 1.12 -5.16 8.64
N LEU A 28 1.87 -5.46 7.59
CA LEU A 28 2.85 -4.53 7.03
C LEU A 28 2.19 -3.34 6.31
N MET A 29 1.43 -3.58 5.24
CA MET A 29 0.84 -2.49 4.44
C MET A 29 -0.14 -1.66 5.27
N GLY A 30 -0.95 -2.31 6.11
CA GLY A 30 -1.85 -1.65 7.05
C GLY A 30 -1.13 -0.73 8.03
N SER A 31 -0.02 -1.18 8.63
CA SER A 31 0.79 -0.34 9.54
C SER A 31 1.34 0.90 8.83
N PHE A 32 1.82 0.77 7.60
CA PHE A 32 2.28 1.92 6.83
C PHE A 32 1.15 2.88 6.46
N ILE A 33 0.00 2.36 6.02
CA ILE A 33 -1.17 3.20 5.67
C ILE A 33 -1.67 3.95 6.90
N ILE A 34 -1.90 3.24 8.01
CA ILE A 34 -2.42 3.83 9.25
C ILE A 34 -1.40 4.79 9.87
N GLY A 35 -0.12 4.41 9.91
CA GLY A 35 0.94 5.27 10.42
C GLY A 35 1.11 6.55 9.59
N PHE A 36 1.13 6.42 8.25
CA PHE A 36 1.18 7.58 7.36
C PHE A 36 -0.04 8.49 7.53
N LEU A 37 -1.24 7.93 7.51
CA LEU A 37 -2.47 8.72 7.64
C LEU A 37 -2.63 9.32 9.04
N GLY A 38 -2.21 8.61 10.09
CA GLY A 38 -2.23 9.09 11.47
C GLY A 38 -1.28 10.24 11.74
N THR A 39 -0.18 10.33 10.99
CA THR A 39 0.79 11.43 11.09
C THR A 39 0.53 12.56 10.08
N ALA A 40 0.36 12.23 8.81
CA ALA A 40 0.17 13.21 7.75
C ALA A 40 -1.28 13.72 7.67
N GLY A 41 -2.27 12.89 8.01
CA GLY A 41 -3.69 13.25 7.92
C GLY A 41 -4.07 14.47 8.76
N PRO A 42 -3.81 14.49 10.08
CA PRO A 42 -4.07 15.66 10.92
C PRO A 42 -3.38 16.92 10.41
N ARG A 43 -2.10 16.83 9.99
CA ARG A 43 -1.36 17.97 9.42
C ARG A 43 -1.99 18.49 8.11
N LEU A 44 -2.50 17.58 7.26
CA LEU A 44 -3.17 17.93 6.01
C LEU A 44 -4.53 18.60 6.24
N LEU A 45 -5.15 18.33 7.37
CA LEU A 45 -6.44 18.89 7.79
C LEU A 45 -6.28 20.15 8.66
N ASP A 46 -5.04 20.52 9.00
CA ASP A 46 -4.75 21.53 10.04
C ASP A 46 -5.57 21.27 11.32
N ALA A 47 -5.46 20.02 11.80
CA ALA A 47 -6.16 19.49 12.96
C ALA A 47 -5.19 18.92 14.00
N SER A 48 -5.67 18.68 15.23
CA SER A 48 -4.84 18.11 16.32
C SER A 48 -4.26 16.74 15.93
N PRO A 49 -2.99 16.45 16.28
CA PRO A 49 -2.37 15.14 16.06
C PRO A 49 -3.06 14.03 16.87
N LEU A 50 -2.76 12.77 16.56
CA LEU A 50 -3.12 11.65 17.41
C LEU A 50 -2.38 11.77 18.76
N ILE A 51 -3.11 11.56 19.85
CA ILE A 51 -2.49 11.51 21.18
C ILE A 51 -1.80 10.16 21.41
N THR A 52 -0.88 10.12 22.36
CA THR A 52 -0.11 8.90 22.67
C THR A 52 -1.01 7.70 22.98
N ALA A 53 -2.09 7.89 23.74
CA ALA A 53 -3.04 6.82 24.07
C ALA A 53 -3.73 6.24 22.83
N GLU A 54 -4.15 7.08 21.86
CA GLU A 54 -4.73 6.63 20.59
C GLU A 54 -3.71 5.82 19.77
N THR A 55 -2.47 6.31 19.70
CA THR A 55 -1.39 5.64 18.97
C THR A 55 -1.03 4.29 19.61
N CYS A 56 -0.92 4.23 20.94
CA CYS A 56 -0.66 2.99 21.68
C CYS A 56 -1.80 1.97 21.48
N LEU A 57 -3.06 2.40 21.54
CA LEU A 57 -4.22 1.54 21.30
C LEU A 57 -4.17 0.92 19.89
N LEU A 58 -3.93 1.72 18.86
CA LEU A 58 -3.81 1.23 17.48
C LEU A 58 -2.64 0.25 17.33
N LEU A 59 -1.50 0.53 17.97
CA LEU A 59 -0.34 -0.38 17.95
C LEU A 59 -0.63 -1.71 18.63
N VAL A 60 -1.27 -1.69 19.80
CA VAL A 60 -1.65 -2.92 20.53
C VAL A 60 -2.60 -3.77 19.69
N LEU A 61 -3.64 -3.18 19.09
CA LEU A 61 -4.57 -3.90 18.23
C LEU A 61 -3.87 -4.48 17.00
N GLN A 62 -2.91 -3.74 16.41
CA GLN A 62 -2.11 -4.20 15.29
C GLN A 62 -1.27 -5.43 15.65
N ILE A 63 -0.63 -5.41 16.83
CA ILE A 63 0.18 -6.54 17.32
C ILE A 63 -0.71 -7.74 17.62
N VAL A 64 -1.86 -7.54 18.28
CA VAL A 64 -2.81 -8.62 18.59
C VAL A 64 -3.34 -9.27 17.31
N SER A 65 -3.73 -8.48 16.29
CA SER A 65 -4.15 -9.02 15.00
C SER A 65 -3.03 -9.88 14.38
N ALA A 66 -1.79 -9.39 14.35
CA ALA A 66 -0.66 -10.12 13.79
C ALA A 66 -0.39 -11.44 14.54
N LEU A 67 -0.45 -11.45 15.88
CA LEU A 67 -0.27 -12.65 16.69
C LEU A 67 -1.38 -13.68 16.46
N LEU A 68 -2.64 -13.24 16.28
CA LEU A 68 -3.75 -14.12 15.96
C LEU A 68 -3.57 -14.78 14.58
N HIS A 69 -3.07 -14.06 13.59
CA HIS A 69 -2.73 -14.63 12.28
C HIS A 69 -1.59 -15.65 12.35
N LEU A 70 -0.56 -15.37 13.16
CA LEU A 70 0.52 -16.35 13.43
C LEU A 70 -0.01 -17.59 14.14
N ALA A 71 -0.96 -17.43 15.07
CA ALA A 71 -1.64 -18.54 15.75
C ALA A 71 -2.70 -19.25 14.88
N GLN A 72 -2.74 -18.98 13.56
CA GLN A 72 -3.70 -19.54 12.59
C GLN A 72 -5.18 -19.22 12.89
N ARG A 73 -5.45 -18.23 13.74
CA ARG A 73 -6.81 -17.75 14.06
C ARG A 73 -7.21 -16.60 13.12
N GLN A 74 -7.28 -16.88 11.81
CA GLN A 74 -7.43 -15.87 10.76
C GLN A 74 -8.65 -14.98 10.97
N THR A 75 -9.84 -15.56 11.24
CA THR A 75 -11.07 -14.79 11.44
C THR A 75 -10.98 -13.86 12.64
N ALA A 76 -10.38 -14.32 13.75
CA ALA A 76 -10.20 -13.47 14.92
C ALA A 76 -9.21 -12.33 14.65
N GLY A 77 -8.13 -12.60 13.91
CA GLY A 77 -7.19 -11.57 13.44
C GLY A 77 -7.86 -10.53 12.56
N ASP A 78 -8.63 -10.97 11.54
CA ASP A 78 -9.40 -10.10 10.66
C ASP A 78 -10.38 -9.20 11.45
N LEU A 79 -11.06 -9.74 12.47
CA LEU A 79 -11.99 -8.97 13.33
C LEU A 79 -11.27 -7.93 14.20
N VAL A 80 -10.11 -8.28 14.79
CA VAL A 80 -9.30 -7.30 15.54
C VAL A 80 -8.79 -6.20 14.63
N PHE A 81 -8.36 -6.55 13.41
CA PHE A 81 -7.96 -5.54 12.42
C PHE A 81 -9.14 -4.65 11.98
N LEU A 82 -10.34 -5.22 11.84
CA LEU A 82 -11.56 -4.46 11.58
C LEU A 82 -11.85 -3.45 12.70
N ILE A 83 -11.76 -3.87 13.97
CA ILE A 83 -11.92 -2.96 15.12
C ILE A 83 -10.90 -1.83 15.06
N LEU A 84 -9.64 -2.15 14.79
CA LEU A 84 -8.58 -1.17 14.62
C LEU A 84 -8.93 -0.16 13.53
N LEU A 85 -9.38 -0.61 12.34
CA LEU A 85 -9.76 0.27 11.23
C LEU A 85 -10.93 1.18 11.60
N LEU A 86 -11.97 0.64 12.24
CA LEU A 86 -13.15 1.43 12.65
C LEU A 86 -12.78 2.50 13.68
N LEU A 87 -11.95 2.16 14.66
CA LEU A 87 -11.43 3.12 15.64
C LEU A 87 -10.58 4.20 14.95
N PHE A 88 -9.66 3.80 14.06
CA PHE A 88 -8.85 4.74 13.30
C PHE A 88 -9.69 5.67 12.45
N VAL A 89 -10.69 5.15 11.72
CA VAL A 89 -11.63 5.97 10.93
C VAL A 89 -12.40 6.94 11.83
N GLY A 90 -12.87 6.50 13.00
CA GLY A 90 -13.55 7.36 13.97
C GLY A 90 -12.65 8.49 14.49
N MET A 91 -11.39 8.18 14.84
CA MET A 91 -10.38 9.16 15.25
C MET A 91 -10.11 10.20 14.15
N MET A 92 -10.00 9.76 12.90
CA MET A 92 -9.78 10.64 11.76
C MET A 92 -11.03 11.44 11.38
N ALA A 93 -12.23 10.87 11.50
CA ALA A 93 -13.49 11.57 11.28
C ALA A 93 -13.67 12.73 12.27
N LYS A 94 -13.37 12.51 13.56
CA LYS A 94 -13.37 13.57 14.58
C LYS A 94 -12.46 14.74 14.17
N ARG A 95 -11.26 14.45 13.69
CA ARG A 95 -10.31 15.47 13.21
C ARG A 95 -10.76 16.16 11.94
N ALA A 96 -11.35 15.39 11.02
CA ALA A 96 -11.95 15.95 9.81
C ALA A 96 -13.14 16.88 10.10
N GLY A 97 -13.90 16.63 11.16
CA GLY A 97 -14.95 17.53 11.65
C GLY A 97 -14.40 18.85 12.23
N ALA A 98 -13.23 18.78 12.88
CA ALA A 98 -12.57 19.94 13.51
C ALA A 98 -11.49 20.59 12.62
N ARG A 99 -11.46 20.28 11.31
CA ARG A 99 -10.45 20.76 10.38
C ARG A 99 -10.54 22.27 10.12
N ASN A 100 -9.38 22.90 9.98
CA ASN A 100 -9.28 24.25 9.43
C ASN A 100 -8.98 24.23 7.92
N ASP A 101 -8.62 23.06 7.38
CA ASP A 101 -8.16 22.89 6.01
C ASP A 101 -8.85 21.74 5.28
N LEU A 102 -9.04 21.86 3.94
CA LEU A 102 -9.63 20.79 3.14
C LEU A 102 -8.59 19.74 2.79
N PRO A 103 -8.93 18.43 2.87
CA PRO A 103 -8.03 17.39 2.42
C PRO A 103 -7.75 17.53 0.90
N PRO A 104 -6.56 17.14 0.44
CA PRO A 104 -6.29 17.11 -1.00
C PRO A 104 -7.32 16.27 -1.75
N PRO A 105 -7.83 16.72 -2.92
CA PRO A 105 -8.89 16.01 -3.65
C PRO A 105 -8.62 14.51 -3.88
N PRO A 106 -7.38 14.06 -4.21
CA PRO A 106 -7.08 12.64 -4.39
C PRO A 106 -7.26 11.78 -3.13
N PHE A 107 -7.33 12.38 -1.93
CA PHE A 107 -7.52 11.64 -0.67
C PHE A 107 -8.89 10.98 -0.53
N VAL A 108 -9.84 11.30 -1.41
CA VAL A 108 -11.06 10.50 -1.58
C VAL A 108 -10.73 9.04 -1.86
N LEU A 109 -9.67 8.75 -2.63
CA LEU A 109 -9.22 7.36 -2.86
C LEU A 109 -8.73 6.69 -1.57
N VAL A 110 -8.12 7.43 -0.66
CA VAL A 110 -7.72 6.88 0.66
C VAL A 110 -8.95 6.38 1.42
N LEU A 111 -10.04 7.13 1.41
CA LEU A 111 -11.30 6.69 2.02
C LEU A 111 -11.83 5.41 1.33
N PHE A 112 -11.80 5.35 0.00
CA PHE A 112 -12.15 4.12 -0.73
C PHE A 112 -11.27 2.93 -0.32
N GLY A 113 -9.97 3.14 -0.07
CA GLY A 113 -9.07 2.10 0.43
C GLY A 113 -9.52 1.54 1.79
N LEU A 114 -9.78 2.43 2.75
CA LEU A 114 -10.27 2.02 4.08
C LEU A 114 -11.62 1.30 4.00
N LEU A 115 -12.55 1.78 3.17
CA LEU A 115 -13.84 1.12 2.90
C LEU A 115 -13.64 -0.27 2.28
N ASN A 116 -12.65 -0.45 1.39
CA ASN A 116 -12.33 -1.74 0.81
C ASN A 116 -11.84 -2.74 1.86
N ALA A 117 -11.01 -2.31 2.83
CA ALA A 117 -10.59 -3.19 3.91
C ALA A 117 -11.79 -3.63 4.78
N VAL A 118 -12.61 -2.69 5.21
CA VAL A 118 -13.81 -2.96 6.02
C VAL A 118 -14.77 -3.90 5.29
N ALA A 119 -15.16 -3.55 4.06
CA ALA A 119 -16.08 -4.35 3.26
C ALA A 119 -15.47 -5.71 2.89
N GLY A 120 -14.17 -5.77 2.60
CA GLY A 120 -13.45 -7.00 2.28
C GLY A 120 -13.48 -8.00 3.43
N ILE A 121 -13.17 -7.57 4.66
CA ILE A 121 -13.24 -8.41 5.85
C ILE A 121 -14.67 -8.91 6.09
N PHE A 122 -15.66 -8.00 5.97
CA PHE A 122 -17.05 -8.37 6.13
C PHE A 122 -17.49 -9.43 5.10
N LEU A 123 -17.18 -9.24 3.82
CA LEU A 123 -17.52 -10.17 2.76
C LEU A 123 -16.84 -11.53 2.95
N ILE A 124 -15.55 -11.57 3.31
CA ILE A 124 -14.81 -12.82 3.56
C ILE A 124 -15.44 -13.58 4.74
N THR A 125 -15.85 -12.86 5.78
CA THR A 125 -16.49 -13.48 6.95
C THR A 125 -17.89 -14.01 6.62
N ALA A 126 -18.70 -13.21 5.93
CA ALA A 126 -20.06 -13.57 5.53
C ALA A 126 -20.08 -14.71 4.48
N ALA A 127 -19.07 -14.82 3.64
CA ALA A 127 -18.98 -15.84 2.59
C ALA A 127 -19.10 -17.28 3.13
N LYS A 128 -18.74 -17.51 4.40
CA LYS A 128 -18.78 -18.83 5.04
C LYS A 128 -20.20 -19.38 5.21
N SER A 129 -21.21 -18.51 5.24
CA SER A 129 -22.63 -18.87 5.44
C SER A 129 -23.50 -18.67 4.19
N LEU A 130 -22.91 -18.29 3.06
CA LEU A 130 -23.65 -17.98 1.83
C LEU A 130 -23.54 -19.12 0.79
N THR A 131 -24.61 -19.36 0.03
CA THR A 131 -24.63 -20.33 -1.07
C THR A 131 -23.68 -19.96 -2.20
N ASN A 132 -23.50 -18.67 -2.49
CA ASN A 132 -22.53 -18.14 -3.44
C ASN A 132 -21.21 -17.70 -2.76
N GLY A 133 -20.85 -18.34 -1.65
CA GLY A 133 -19.73 -17.98 -0.79
C GLY A 133 -18.39 -17.87 -1.51
N LEU A 134 -18.15 -18.68 -2.56
CA LEU A 134 -16.92 -18.60 -3.35
C LEU A 134 -16.76 -17.25 -4.07
N TYR A 135 -17.82 -16.76 -4.70
CA TYR A 135 -17.82 -15.45 -5.36
C TYR A 135 -17.61 -14.32 -4.34
N VAL A 136 -18.38 -14.35 -3.25
CA VAL A 136 -18.32 -13.34 -2.19
C VAL A 136 -16.95 -13.30 -1.53
N ASN A 137 -16.36 -14.48 -1.23
CA ASN A 137 -15.00 -14.57 -0.69
C ASN A 137 -13.95 -14.02 -1.65
N ARG A 138 -14.08 -14.31 -2.95
CA ARG A 138 -13.16 -13.82 -3.98
C ARG A 138 -13.24 -12.29 -4.10
N LEU A 139 -14.44 -11.73 -4.14
CA LEU A 139 -14.67 -10.29 -4.16
C LEU A 139 -14.10 -9.61 -2.90
N GLY A 140 -14.42 -10.14 -1.71
CA GLY A 140 -13.88 -9.64 -0.44
C GLY A 140 -12.35 -9.69 -0.39
N SER A 141 -11.76 -10.78 -0.92
CA SER A 141 -10.30 -10.92 -0.99
C SER A 141 -9.65 -9.90 -1.92
N LEU A 142 -10.27 -9.59 -3.06
CA LEU A 142 -9.79 -8.53 -3.97
C LEU A 142 -9.86 -7.15 -3.30
N MET A 143 -10.97 -6.87 -2.62
CA MET A 143 -11.16 -5.61 -1.91
C MET A 143 -10.13 -5.44 -0.78
N LEU A 144 -9.95 -6.46 0.06
CA LEU A 144 -9.01 -6.40 1.18
C LEU A 144 -7.55 -6.42 0.72
N ASN A 145 -7.17 -7.33 -0.16
CA ASN A 145 -5.76 -7.54 -0.49
C ASN A 145 -5.24 -6.53 -1.52
N GLU A 146 -6.06 -6.15 -2.50
CA GLU A 146 -5.64 -5.22 -3.55
C GLU A 146 -6.23 -3.82 -3.34
N GLY A 147 -7.55 -3.69 -3.15
CA GLY A 147 -8.22 -2.41 -3.03
C GLY A 147 -7.75 -1.58 -1.85
N PHE A 148 -7.60 -2.20 -0.67
CA PHE A 148 -7.12 -1.53 0.54
C PHE A 148 -5.76 -0.86 0.36
N VAL A 149 -4.87 -1.45 -0.43
CA VAL A 149 -3.51 -0.91 -0.66
C VAL A 149 -3.46 -0.01 -1.90
N LEU A 150 -4.11 -0.41 -2.99
CA LEU A 150 -4.07 0.31 -4.26
C LEU A 150 -4.65 1.72 -4.16
N PHE A 151 -5.81 1.87 -3.54
CA PHE A 151 -6.47 3.17 -3.46
C PHE A 151 -5.69 4.22 -2.66
N PRO A 152 -5.15 3.94 -1.45
CA PRO A 152 -4.27 4.87 -0.77
C PRO A 152 -3.02 5.23 -1.57
N ILE A 153 -2.40 4.25 -2.26
CA ILE A 153 -1.24 4.51 -3.11
C ILE A 153 -1.59 5.46 -4.26
N LEU A 154 -2.75 5.30 -4.91
CA LEU A 154 -3.21 6.22 -5.94
C LEU A 154 -3.48 7.62 -5.36
N GLY A 155 -4.20 7.70 -4.24
CA GLY A 155 -4.55 8.97 -3.60
C GLY A 155 -3.35 9.74 -3.10
N VAL A 156 -2.49 9.08 -2.32
CA VAL A 156 -1.24 9.65 -1.80
C VAL A 156 -0.26 9.93 -2.93
N GLY A 157 -0.14 9.01 -3.90
CA GLY A 157 0.75 9.14 -5.04
C GLY A 157 0.43 10.36 -5.89
N ALA A 158 -0.84 10.59 -6.23
CA ALA A 158 -1.27 11.76 -7.01
C ALA A 158 -1.04 13.09 -6.27
N PHE A 159 -0.91 13.07 -4.95
CA PHE A 159 -0.58 14.24 -4.14
C PHE A 159 0.93 14.41 -3.95
N PHE A 160 1.64 13.33 -3.62
CA PHE A 160 3.06 13.38 -3.28
C PHE A 160 3.99 13.40 -4.48
N PHE A 161 3.68 12.66 -5.54
CA PHE A 161 4.59 12.52 -6.66
C PHE A 161 4.90 13.86 -7.37
N PRO A 162 3.93 14.75 -7.63
CA PRO A 162 4.25 16.08 -8.14
C PRO A 162 5.23 16.87 -7.25
N LYS A 163 5.20 16.64 -5.93
CA LYS A 163 6.17 17.26 -4.99
C LYS A 163 7.56 16.64 -5.11
N LEU A 164 7.67 15.36 -5.42
CA LEU A 164 8.95 14.70 -5.69
C LEU A 164 9.59 15.18 -7.00
N LEU A 165 8.77 15.70 -7.94
CA LEU A 165 9.26 16.31 -9.20
C LEU A 165 9.86 17.71 -8.99
N GLY A 166 9.88 18.24 -7.79
CA GLY A 166 10.39 19.58 -7.49
C GLY A 166 9.32 20.67 -7.49
N GLY A 167 8.06 20.30 -7.64
CA GLY A 167 6.91 21.17 -7.43
C GLY A 167 6.71 21.50 -5.94
N ALA A 168 7.71 22.03 -5.29
CA ALA A 168 7.68 22.43 -3.88
C ALA A 168 6.78 23.67 -3.69
N ARG A 169 5.47 23.46 -3.83
CA ARG A 169 4.52 24.46 -3.34
C ARG A 169 4.05 24.04 -1.95
N PRO A 170 3.98 24.99 -1.01
CA PRO A 170 3.45 24.73 0.33
C PRO A 170 2.06 24.09 0.23
N GLN A 171 1.72 23.28 1.18
CA GLN A 171 0.44 22.57 1.31
C GLN A 171 -0.79 23.49 1.19
N ARG A 172 -0.67 24.74 1.66
CA ARG A 172 -1.68 25.79 1.52
C ARG A 172 -2.07 26.13 0.07
N SER A 173 -1.28 25.73 -0.94
CA SER A 173 -1.65 25.99 -2.33
C SER A 173 -2.78 25.08 -2.85
N ASP A 174 -3.02 23.94 -2.21
CA ASP A 174 -4.16 23.08 -2.55
C ASP A 174 -5.48 23.68 -2.03
N LEU A 175 -5.43 24.54 -0.99
CA LEU A 175 -6.59 25.27 -0.45
C LEU A 175 -6.99 26.48 -1.28
N GLN A 176 -6.03 27.07 -1.98
CA GLN A 176 -6.27 28.18 -2.91
C GLN A 176 -6.76 27.69 -4.28
N ILE A 177 -6.89 26.37 -4.47
CA ILE A 177 -7.53 25.82 -5.66
C ILE A 177 -9.01 26.26 -5.67
N ALA A 178 -9.45 26.94 -6.73
CA ALA A 178 -10.84 27.26 -6.91
C ALA A 178 -11.71 26.01 -6.68
N ARG A 179 -12.78 26.14 -5.88
CA ARG A 179 -13.69 25.03 -5.50
C ARG A 179 -14.04 24.10 -6.69
N THR A 180 -14.22 24.68 -7.87
CA THR A 180 -14.48 23.93 -9.10
C THR A 180 -13.37 22.97 -9.50
N ARG A 181 -12.11 23.38 -9.36
CA ARG A 181 -10.96 22.50 -9.63
C ARG A 181 -10.83 21.39 -8.60
N TRP A 182 -11.09 21.70 -7.32
CA TRP A 182 -11.10 20.70 -6.25
C TRP A 182 -12.16 19.62 -6.53
N ILE A 183 -13.41 20.04 -6.84
CA ILE A 183 -14.51 19.13 -7.17
C ILE A 183 -14.16 18.29 -8.40
N LYS A 184 -13.65 18.89 -9.48
CA LYS A 184 -13.25 18.15 -10.69
C LYS A 184 -12.24 17.05 -10.38
N ARG A 185 -11.21 17.33 -9.59
CA ARG A 185 -10.18 16.32 -9.21
C ARG A 185 -10.76 15.25 -8.28
N ALA A 186 -11.64 15.60 -7.37
CA ALA A 186 -12.34 14.64 -6.51
C ALA A 186 -13.26 13.72 -7.33
N VAL A 187 -14.00 14.26 -8.29
CA VAL A 187 -14.85 13.46 -9.21
C VAL A 187 -14.00 12.49 -10.04
N ILE A 188 -12.86 12.93 -10.58
CA ILE A 188 -11.94 12.04 -11.31
C ILE A 188 -11.47 10.90 -10.39
N ALA A 189 -11.13 11.19 -9.13
CA ALA A 189 -10.73 10.18 -8.16
C ALA A 189 -11.86 9.18 -7.86
N ILE A 190 -13.10 9.66 -7.68
CA ILE A 190 -14.28 8.81 -7.47
C ILE A 190 -14.53 7.91 -8.68
N LEU A 191 -14.53 8.47 -9.88
CA LEU A 191 -14.71 7.68 -11.12
C LEU A 191 -13.63 6.62 -11.27
N THR A 192 -12.36 6.96 -10.97
CA THR A 192 -11.26 6.00 -10.93
C THR A 192 -11.55 4.86 -9.96
N ALA A 193 -12.02 5.17 -8.75
CA ALA A 193 -12.36 4.15 -7.75
C ALA A 193 -13.49 3.23 -8.23
N LEU A 194 -14.55 3.79 -8.82
CA LEU A 194 -15.69 3.03 -9.34
C LEU A 194 -15.27 2.09 -10.47
N VAL A 195 -14.43 2.55 -11.40
CA VAL A 195 -13.91 1.70 -12.50
C VAL A 195 -13.05 0.56 -11.95
N ILE A 196 -12.21 0.81 -10.95
CA ILE A 196 -11.42 -0.24 -10.28
C ILE A 196 -12.35 -1.22 -9.54
N TRP A 197 -13.40 -0.77 -8.89
CA TRP A 197 -14.40 -1.63 -8.26
C TRP A 197 -15.12 -2.54 -9.26
N ILE A 198 -15.53 -1.98 -10.41
CA ILE A 198 -16.07 -2.78 -11.51
C ILE A 198 -15.09 -3.88 -11.92
N SER A 199 -13.79 -3.58 -11.96
CA SER A 199 -12.78 -4.60 -12.26
C SER A 199 -12.74 -5.74 -11.22
N PHE A 200 -12.97 -5.45 -9.94
CA PHE A 200 -13.04 -6.49 -8.89
C PHE A 200 -14.25 -7.40 -9.10
N VAL A 201 -15.41 -6.81 -9.42
CA VAL A 201 -16.64 -7.57 -9.76
C VAL A 201 -16.41 -8.45 -10.98
N LEU A 202 -15.83 -7.92 -12.05
CA LEU A 202 -15.48 -8.68 -13.27
C LEU A 202 -14.55 -9.86 -12.96
N GLU A 203 -13.51 -9.62 -12.14
CA GLU A 203 -12.58 -10.70 -11.77
C GLU A 203 -13.24 -11.77 -10.89
N ALA A 204 -14.07 -11.36 -9.93
CA ALA A 204 -14.82 -12.28 -9.08
C ALA A 204 -15.79 -13.14 -9.92
N SER A 205 -16.37 -12.58 -10.99
CA SER A 205 -17.24 -13.26 -11.95
C SER A 205 -16.49 -14.12 -12.99
N GLY A 206 -15.15 -14.19 -12.92
CA GLY A 206 -14.35 -15.03 -13.82
C GLY A 206 -13.75 -14.30 -15.04
N TRP A 207 -14.08 -13.02 -15.28
CA TRP A 207 -13.56 -12.22 -16.39
C TRP A 207 -12.17 -11.62 -16.08
N MET A 208 -11.21 -12.48 -15.71
CA MET A 208 -9.90 -12.08 -15.23
C MET A 208 -9.13 -11.18 -16.21
N ARG A 209 -9.13 -11.53 -17.51
CA ARG A 209 -8.39 -10.75 -18.53
C ARG A 209 -8.94 -9.34 -18.67
N THR A 210 -10.24 -9.19 -18.79
CA THR A 210 -10.92 -7.90 -18.89
C THR A 210 -10.71 -7.09 -17.61
N ALA A 211 -10.85 -7.72 -16.44
CA ALA A 211 -10.62 -7.10 -15.15
C ALA A 211 -9.20 -6.54 -15.02
N ALA A 212 -8.19 -7.32 -15.43
CA ALA A 212 -6.78 -6.90 -15.39
C ALA A 212 -6.52 -5.70 -16.33
N LEU A 213 -7.06 -5.72 -17.55
CA LEU A 213 -6.95 -4.60 -18.48
C LEU A 213 -7.59 -3.33 -17.89
N VAL A 214 -8.83 -3.44 -17.41
CA VAL A 214 -9.56 -2.30 -16.83
C VAL A 214 -8.79 -1.72 -15.64
N ARG A 215 -8.36 -2.56 -14.71
CA ARG A 215 -7.63 -2.13 -13.50
C ARG A 215 -6.28 -1.53 -13.83
N GLY A 216 -5.49 -2.21 -14.65
CA GLY A 216 -4.14 -1.78 -15.01
C GLY A 216 -4.12 -0.51 -15.84
N VAL A 217 -4.97 -0.40 -16.88
CA VAL A 217 -5.09 0.82 -17.70
C VAL A 217 -5.58 1.99 -16.86
N THR A 218 -6.61 1.79 -16.03
CA THR A 218 -7.13 2.85 -15.14
C THR A 218 -6.07 3.35 -14.17
N THR A 219 -5.31 2.44 -13.54
CA THR A 219 -4.21 2.77 -12.63
C THR A 219 -3.12 3.57 -13.33
N LEU A 220 -2.67 3.12 -14.51
CA LEU A 220 -1.64 3.80 -15.29
C LEU A 220 -2.10 5.19 -15.73
N THR A 221 -3.32 5.29 -16.28
CA THR A 221 -3.91 6.56 -16.72
C THR A 221 -4.01 7.55 -15.56
N TYR A 222 -4.43 7.09 -14.38
CA TYR A 222 -4.50 7.94 -13.20
C TYR A 222 -3.12 8.44 -12.75
N PHE A 223 -2.11 7.60 -12.73
CA PHE A 223 -0.74 8.03 -12.44
C PHE A 223 -0.18 9.01 -13.47
N VAL A 224 -0.46 8.79 -14.76
CA VAL A 224 0.02 9.69 -15.82
C VAL A 224 -0.68 11.05 -15.71
N THR A 225 -1.99 11.08 -15.52
CA THR A 225 -2.79 12.33 -15.59
C THR A 225 -2.83 13.08 -14.25
N GLN A 226 -3.11 12.40 -13.15
CA GLN A 226 -3.23 13.03 -11.83
C GLN A 226 -1.92 13.00 -11.04
N GLY A 227 -1.11 11.95 -11.20
CA GLY A 227 0.21 11.81 -10.60
C GLY A 227 1.32 12.51 -11.38
N ARG A 228 1.09 12.95 -12.61
CA ARG A 228 2.10 13.60 -13.49
C ARG A 228 3.33 12.72 -13.72
N LEU A 229 3.12 11.39 -13.85
CA LEU A 229 4.18 10.38 -13.83
C LEU A 229 5.27 10.60 -14.89
N LEU A 230 4.92 11.14 -16.06
CA LEU A 230 5.83 11.34 -17.20
C LEU A 230 6.50 12.71 -17.21
N GLU A 231 6.17 13.62 -16.28
CA GLU A 231 6.77 14.95 -16.26
C GLU A 231 8.23 14.91 -15.80
N LYS A 232 9.04 15.77 -16.41
CA LYS A 232 10.46 15.90 -16.04
C LYS A 232 10.58 16.53 -14.64
N PRO A 233 11.44 15.99 -13.75
CA PRO A 233 11.69 16.61 -12.46
C PRO A 233 12.45 17.93 -12.64
N SER A 234 12.05 18.96 -11.90
CA SER A 234 12.75 20.26 -11.81
C SER A 234 13.78 20.31 -10.68
N GLY A 235 13.89 19.22 -9.90
CA GLY A 235 14.82 19.05 -8.79
C GLY A 235 15.55 17.70 -8.87
N PRO A 236 16.24 17.30 -7.79
CA PRO A 236 16.97 16.03 -7.73
C PRO A 236 16.04 14.84 -8.06
N PRO A 237 16.32 14.05 -9.13
CA PRO A 237 15.35 13.09 -9.65
C PRO A 237 15.28 11.77 -8.89
N PHE A 238 16.16 11.54 -7.89
CA PHE A 238 16.34 10.22 -7.29
C PHE A 238 15.03 9.62 -6.72
N LEU A 239 14.37 10.31 -5.78
CA LEU A 239 13.12 9.82 -5.18
C LEU A 239 11.99 9.75 -6.20
N ALA A 240 11.93 10.69 -7.15
CA ALA A 240 10.96 10.67 -8.23
C ALA A 240 11.14 9.44 -9.13
N ASN A 241 12.39 9.07 -9.43
CA ASN A 241 12.69 7.88 -10.23
C ASN A 241 12.40 6.57 -9.48
N CYS A 242 12.65 6.53 -8.17
CA CYS A 242 12.24 5.40 -7.33
C CYS A 242 10.72 5.21 -7.35
N PHE A 243 9.96 6.29 -7.21
CA PHE A 243 8.50 6.26 -7.30
C PHE A 243 8.02 5.82 -8.69
N ARG A 244 8.63 6.35 -9.77
CA ARG A 244 8.31 5.94 -11.15
C ARG A 244 8.51 4.45 -11.36
N LEU A 245 9.64 3.91 -10.91
CA LEU A 245 9.92 2.48 -10.99
C LEU A 245 8.80 1.67 -10.31
N GLY A 246 8.42 2.03 -9.09
CA GLY A 246 7.33 1.38 -8.38
C GLY A 246 5.98 1.51 -9.09
N ALA A 247 5.64 2.70 -9.61
CA ALA A 247 4.40 2.93 -10.33
C ALA A 247 4.32 2.15 -11.65
N LEU A 248 5.43 2.03 -12.38
CA LEU A 248 5.51 1.23 -13.61
C LEU A 248 5.39 -0.26 -13.31
N LEU A 249 6.12 -0.78 -12.31
CA LEU A 249 6.02 -2.18 -11.89
C LEU A 249 4.62 -2.52 -11.38
N LEU A 250 3.97 -1.61 -10.67
CA LEU A 250 2.58 -1.73 -10.26
C LEU A 250 1.64 -1.87 -11.47
N ALA A 251 1.75 -0.96 -12.43
CA ALA A 251 0.90 -0.99 -13.63
C ALA A 251 1.13 -2.26 -14.45
N VAL A 252 2.40 -2.67 -14.64
CA VAL A 252 2.75 -3.92 -15.33
C VAL A 252 2.17 -5.14 -14.60
N GLY A 253 2.34 -5.22 -13.26
CA GLY A 253 1.82 -6.33 -12.47
C GLY A 253 0.30 -6.46 -12.52
N LEU A 254 -0.43 -5.33 -12.61
CA LEU A 254 -1.88 -5.31 -12.76
C LEU A 254 -2.34 -5.67 -14.18
N LEU A 255 -1.54 -5.38 -15.23
CA LEU A 255 -1.85 -5.67 -16.63
C LEU A 255 -1.51 -7.10 -17.05
N LEU A 256 -0.43 -7.66 -16.51
CA LEU A 256 0.07 -8.99 -16.91
C LEU A 256 -0.96 -10.13 -16.82
N PRO A 257 -1.90 -10.17 -15.85
CA PRO A 257 -2.94 -11.21 -15.81
C PRO A 257 -3.84 -11.23 -17.05
N ALA A 258 -3.89 -10.14 -17.83
CA ALA A 258 -4.62 -10.13 -19.10
C ALA A 258 -3.94 -11.02 -20.16
N ALA A 259 -2.61 -11.03 -20.19
CA ALA A 259 -1.82 -11.88 -21.08
C ALA A 259 -1.55 -13.28 -20.47
N LEU A 260 -1.22 -13.33 -19.18
CA LEU A 260 -0.77 -14.52 -18.46
C LEU A 260 -1.69 -14.85 -17.27
N PRO A 261 -2.98 -15.21 -17.50
CA PRO A 261 -3.94 -15.44 -16.41
C PRO A 261 -3.57 -16.64 -15.52
N GLY A 262 -2.91 -17.66 -16.07
CA GLY A 262 -2.43 -18.83 -15.32
C GLY A 262 -1.32 -18.50 -14.30
N TYR A 263 -0.63 -17.38 -14.46
CA TYR A 263 0.44 -16.92 -13.55
C TYR A 263 0.00 -15.74 -12.67
N ARG A 264 -1.29 -15.70 -12.30
CA ARG A 264 -1.86 -14.61 -11.50
C ARG A 264 -1.06 -14.36 -10.21
N LEU A 265 -0.61 -15.42 -9.54
CA LEU A 265 0.13 -15.30 -8.28
C LEU A 265 1.49 -14.64 -8.48
N ALA A 266 2.23 -14.99 -9.54
CA ALA A 266 3.49 -14.32 -9.91
C ALA A 266 3.24 -12.83 -10.20
N ASN A 267 2.21 -12.52 -11.00
CA ASN A 267 1.84 -11.16 -11.36
C ASN A 267 1.45 -10.31 -10.14
N LEU A 268 0.76 -10.91 -9.16
CA LEU A 268 0.47 -10.25 -7.88
C LEU A 268 1.76 -9.90 -7.11
N HIS A 269 2.78 -10.74 -7.12
CA HIS A 269 4.03 -10.42 -6.42
C HIS A 269 4.84 -9.35 -7.15
N LEU A 270 4.72 -9.22 -8.46
CA LEU A 270 5.23 -8.05 -9.19
C LEU A 270 4.53 -6.77 -8.70
N THR A 271 3.20 -6.80 -8.52
CA THR A 271 2.42 -5.69 -7.95
C THR A 271 2.82 -5.38 -6.51
N PHE A 272 2.90 -6.39 -5.62
CA PHE A 272 3.14 -6.17 -4.19
C PHE A 272 4.58 -5.81 -3.86
N ILE A 273 5.55 -6.55 -4.41
CA ILE A 273 6.97 -6.32 -4.11
C ILE A 273 7.52 -5.19 -4.99
N GLY A 274 7.30 -5.28 -6.30
CA GLY A 274 7.79 -4.29 -7.25
C GLY A 274 7.03 -2.97 -7.20
N GLY A 275 5.70 -3.03 -7.13
CA GLY A 275 4.85 -1.84 -7.11
C GLY A 275 4.71 -1.24 -5.72
N PHE A 276 3.89 -1.86 -4.88
CA PHE A 276 3.49 -1.31 -3.59
C PHE A 276 4.68 -1.09 -2.66
N SER A 277 5.58 -2.08 -2.48
CA SER A 277 6.68 -1.93 -1.53
C SER A 277 7.66 -0.83 -1.95
N ILE A 278 8.04 -0.73 -3.22
CA ILE A 278 8.95 0.33 -3.68
C ILE A 278 8.34 1.72 -3.47
N ILE A 279 7.07 1.92 -3.82
CA ILE A 279 6.37 3.19 -3.59
C ILE A 279 6.32 3.50 -2.10
N LEU A 280 5.93 2.54 -1.29
CA LEU A 280 5.76 2.66 0.14
C LEU A 280 7.08 3.03 0.84
N PHE A 281 8.17 2.32 0.58
CA PHE A 281 9.48 2.65 1.14
C PHE A 281 10.00 4.00 0.64
N THR A 282 9.75 4.37 -0.61
CA THR A 282 10.13 5.69 -1.16
C THR A 282 9.39 6.82 -0.46
N VAL A 283 8.07 6.71 -0.33
CA VAL A 283 7.23 7.74 0.32
C VAL A 283 7.55 7.83 1.81
N SER A 284 7.68 6.69 2.50
CA SER A 284 8.01 6.68 3.93
C SER A 284 9.40 7.26 4.21
N THR A 285 10.39 6.97 3.36
CA THR A 285 11.71 7.62 3.45
C THR A 285 11.59 9.13 3.34
N ARG A 286 10.79 9.63 2.39
CA ARG A 286 10.56 11.07 2.21
C ARG A 286 9.91 11.69 3.44
N VAL A 287 8.94 11.00 4.03
CA VAL A 287 8.22 11.49 5.20
C VAL A 287 9.13 11.50 6.43
N ILE A 288 9.82 10.40 6.74
CA ILE A 288 10.68 10.28 7.92
C ILE A 288 11.83 11.29 7.88
N ILE A 289 12.54 11.41 6.75
CA ILE A 289 13.63 12.38 6.59
C ILE A 289 13.10 13.83 6.67
N GLY A 290 11.90 14.08 6.14
CA GLY A 290 11.25 15.39 6.22
C GLY A 290 10.91 15.77 7.65
N HIS A 291 10.34 14.86 8.45
CA HIS A 291 10.03 15.07 9.86
C HIS A 291 11.29 15.21 10.76
N ALA A 292 12.40 14.59 10.35
CA ALA A 292 13.68 14.75 11.05
C ALA A 292 14.42 16.07 10.71
N GLY A 293 13.78 17.01 10.01
CA GLY A 293 14.41 18.28 9.60
C GLY A 293 15.52 18.15 8.55
N GLN A 294 15.81 16.93 8.07
CA GLN A 294 16.97 16.64 7.21
C GLN A 294 16.67 16.74 5.71
N SER A 295 15.81 17.65 5.30
CA SER A 295 15.39 17.82 3.89
C SER A 295 16.53 18.05 2.89
N HIS A 296 17.72 18.51 3.36
CA HIS A 296 18.92 18.63 2.53
C HIS A 296 19.41 17.29 1.94
N LEU A 297 19.09 16.17 2.61
CA LEU A 297 19.43 14.83 2.13
C LEU A 297 18.71 14.45 0.83
N PHE A 298 17.58 15.08 0.50
CA PHE A 298 16.86 14.82 -0.75
C PHE A 298 17.62 15.25 -2.00
N ARG A 299 18.65 16.10 -1.84
CA ARG A 299 19.55 16.49 -2.94
C ARG A 299 20.57 15.41 -3.28
N LYS A 300 20.75 14.41 -2.42
CA LYS A 300 21.74 13.32 -2.58
C LYS A 300 21.07 12.00 -2.97
N ARG A 301 21.84 11.09 -3.55
CA ARG A 301 21.47 9.69 -3.66
C ARG A 301 21.54 9.05 -2.26
N LEU A 302 20.43 8.52 -1.79
CA LEU A 302 20.37 7.81 -0.52
C LEU A 302 20.81 6.36 -0.74
N CYS A 303 22.07 6.04 -0.43
CA CYS A 303 22.67 4.72 -0.70
C CYS A 303 21.88 3.57 -0.07
N PHE A 304 21.35 3.77 1.17
CA PHE A 304 20.52 2.75 1.82
C PHE A 304 19.22 2.49 1.03
N LEU A 305 18.60 3.53 0.45
CA LEU A 305 17.38 3.36 -0.34
C LEU A 305 17.68 2.72 -1.70
N VAL A 306 18.84 3.01 -2.30
CA VAL A 306 19.32 2.27 -3.49
C VAL A 306 19.44 0.79 -3.17
N ALA A 307 20.14 0.45 -2.09
CA ALA A 307 20.32 -0.94 -1.65
C ALA A 307 18.96 -1.61 -1.38
N THR A 308 18.07 -0.95 -0.64
CA THR A 308 16.71 -1.44 -0.36
C THR A 308 15.95 -1.76 -1.64
N ILE A 309 15.89 -0.82 -2.60
CA ILE A 309 15.15 -1.01 -3.85
C ILE A 309 15.78 -2.10 -4.71
N THR A 310 17.10 -2.16 -4.78
CA THR A 310 17.81 -3.23 -5.51
C THR A 310 17.48 -4.61 -4.93
N LEU A 311 17.53 -4.74 -3.60
CA LEU A 311 17.17 -5.99 -2.92
C LEU A 311 15.69 -6.34 -3.14
N LEU A 312 14.77 -5.36 -3.10
CA LEU A 312 13.35 -5.59 -3.41
C LEU A 312 13.15 -6.09 -4.84
N VAL A 313 13.86 -5.52 -5.82
CA VAL A 313 13.80 -5.98 -7.22
C VAL A 313 14.33 -7.41 -7.35
N ILE A 314 15.44 -7.75 -6.68
CA ILE A 314 15.98 -9.12 -6.67
C ILE A 314 14.98 -10.08 -6.00
N ALA A 315 14.42 -9.71 -4.86
CA ALA A 315 13.39 -10.50 -4.17
C ALA A 315 12.14 -10.72 -5.03
N MET A 316 11.70 -9.68 -5.76
CA MET A 316 10.60 -9.75 -6.71
C MET A 316 10.91 -10.74 -7.84
N ILE A 317 12.08 -10.65 -8.46
CA ILE A 317 12.49 -11.56 -9.53
C ILE A 317 12.52 -12.99 -9.02
N ALA A 318 13.14 -13.25 -7.86
CA ALA A 318 13.19 -14.56 -7.24
C ALA A 318 11.77 -15.09 -6.95
N ARG A 319 10.86 -14.24 -6.44
CA ARG A 319 9.48 -14.66 -6.14
C ARG A 319 8.66 -14.94 -7.39
N VAL A 320 8.78 -14.10 -8.39
CA VAL A 320 8.07 -14.27 -9.67
C VAL A 320 8.55 -15.53 -10.38
N SER A 321 9.87 -15.75 -10.47
CA SER A 321 10.46 -16.93 -11.13
C SER A 321 10.10 -18.26 -10.45
N ALA A 322 9.74 -18.25 -9.17
CA ALA A 322 9.30 -19.45 -8.44
C ALA A 322 8.06 -20.13 -9.07
N ASP A 323 7.20 -19.36 -9.74
CA ASP A 323 5.99 -19.91 -10.38
C ASP A 323 6.25 -20.38 -11.83
N PHE A 324 7.40 -20.01 -12.42
CA PHE A 324 7.82 -20.43 -13.77
C PHE A 324 8.83 -21.60 -13.73
N ILE A 325 9.66 -21.66 -12.68
CA ILE A 325 10.72 -22.66 -12.54
C ILE A 325 10.33 -23.62 -11.41
N LEU A 326 9.39 -24.52 -11.67
CA LEU A 326 8.83 -25.43 -10.66
C LEU A 326 9.85 -26.27 -9.89
N PRO A 327 10.93 -26.83 -10.52
CA PRO A 327 11.96 -27.57 -9.77
C PRO A 327 12.70 -26.75 -8.71
N ALA A 328 12.86 -25.44 -8.94
CA ALA A 328 13.54 -24.53 -8.02
C ALA A 328 12.57 -23.71 -7.15
N ARG A 329 11.25 -24.01 -7.18
CA ARG A 329 10.21 -23.20 -6.53
C ARG A 329 10.50 -22.92 -5.06
N ASN A 330 10.80 -23.96 -4.28
CA ASN A 330 11.04 -23.84 -2.84
C ASN A 330 12.28 -22.97 -2.55
N SER A 331 13.38 -23.16 -3.28
CA SER A 331 14.59 -22.35 -3.13
C SER A 331 14.30 -20.88 -3.47
N HIS A 332 13.56 -20.61 -4.55
CA HIS A 332 13.21 -19.25 -4.95
C HIS A 332 12.28 -18.58 -3.94
N LEU A 333 11.34 -19.30 -3.31
CA LEU A 333 10.51 -18.78 -2.22
C LEU A 333 11.34 -18.38 -1.00
N VAL A 334 12.34 -19.21 -0.64
CA VAL A 334 13.26 -18.94 0.48
C VAL A 334 14.14 -17.72 0.16
N TYR A 335 14.77 -17.69 -1.03
CA TYR A 335 15.60 -16.56 -1.44
C TYR A 335 14.82 -15.25 -1.48
N ALA A 336 13.63 -15.25 -2.08
CA ALA A 336 12.76 -14.08 -2.13
C ALA A 336 12.44 -13.57 -0.71
N ALA A 337 12.12 -14.47 0.22
CA ALA A 337 11.80 -14.11 1.59
C ALA A 337 13.00 -13.51 2.34
N LEU A 338 14.17 -14.14 2.25
CA LEU A 338 15.38 -13.70 2.95
C LEU A 338 15.90 -12.36 2.39
N ILE A 339 15.92 -12.22 1.06
CA ILE A 339 16.36 -10.97 0.40
C ILE A 339 15.39 -9.84 0.72
N TRP A 340 14.09 -10.12 0.76
CA TRP A 340 13.08 -9.11 1.15
C TRP A 340 13.27 -8.68 2.62
N LEU A 341 13.49 -9.62 3.55
CA LEU A 341 13.79 -9.31 4.95
C LEU A 341 15.05 -8.46 5.07
N LEU A 342 16.11 -8.80 4.32
CA LEU A 342 17.33 -7.99 4.28
C LEU A 342 17.04 -6.56 3.78
N ALA A 343 16.23 -6.41 2.72
CA ALA A 343 15.84 -5.09 2.20
C ALA A 343 15.17 -4.23 3.28
N VAL A 344 14.21 -4.81 4.00
CA VAL A 344 13.49 -4.11 5.09
C VAL A 344 14.44 -3.77 6.25
N THR A 345 15.32 -4.69 6.61
CA THR A 345 16.32 -4.46 7.67
C THR A 345 17.26 -3.31 7.32
N VAL A 346 17.82 -3.30 6.10
CA VAL A 346 18.67 -2.18 5.62
C VAL A 346 17.94 -0.85 5.71
N TRP A 347 16.67 -0.81 5.26
CA TRP A 347 15.86 0.39 5.32
C TRP A 347 15.57 0.83 6.76
N ALA A 348 15.15 -0.09 7.63
CA ALA A 348 14.81 0.20 9.01
C ALA A 348 16.03 0.69 9.81
N VAL A 349 17.16 -0.01 9.73
CA VAL A 349 18.40 0.38 10.44
C VAL A 349 18.86 1.78 10.03
N ALA A 350 18.76 2.12 8.74
CA ALA A 350 19.16 3.45 8.25
C ALA A 350 18.25 4.60 8.74
N LEU A 351 16.95 4.32 8.99
CA LEU A 351 15.98 5.34 9.36
C LEU A 351 15.63 5.39 10.85
N THR A 352 15.84 4.32 11.62
CA THR A 352 15.57 4.29 13.06
C THR A 352 16.24 5.45 13.81
N PRO A 353 17.53 5.81 13.57
CA PRO A 353 18.15 6.94 14.27
C PRO A 353 17.52 8.31 13.96
N LYS A 354 16.74 8.38 12.86
CA LYS A 354 16.09 9.62 12.43
C LYS A 354 14.70 9.83 13.08
N LEU A 355 14.12 8.76 13.64
CA LEU A 355 12.82 8.83 14.31
C LEU A 355 12.89 9.56 15.67
N SER A 356 14.07 9.61 16.28
CA SER A 356 14.30 10.34 17.54
C SER A 356 14.65 11.82 17.37
N LEU A 357 14.85 12.28 16.12
CA LEU A 357 15.13 13.68 15.82
C LEU A 357 13.79 14.42 15.72
N SER A 358 13.57 15.39 16.63
CA SER A 358 12.44 16.32 16.52
C SER A 358 12.69 17.36 15.43
N GLU A 359 11.63 17.85 14.79
CA GLU A 359 11.68 19.14 14.08
C GLU A 359 11.90 20.22 15.15
N GLU A 360 13.07 20.89 15.15
CA GLU A 360 13.28 22.16 15.82
C GLU A 360 12.55 23.28 15.07
#